data_2830ad50764301bab85225454e4c8048
#
_entry.id   2830ad50764301bab85225454e4c8048
#
_cell.length_a   1.000
_cell.length_b   1.000
_cell.length_c   1.000
_cell.angle_alpha   90.00
_cell.angle_beta   90.00
_cell.angle_gamma   90.00
#
_symmetry.space_group_name_H-M   'P 1'
#
loop_
_entity.id
_entity.type
_entity.pdbx_description
1 polymer ?
#
loop_
_entity_poly.entity_id
_entity_poly.type
_entity_poly.pdbx_seq_one_letter_code
_entity_poly.pdbx_strand_id
1 'polypeptide(L)' 'MEKGDKDLEVIIETLTQRVKELEEINKKHQELNGELRKELKDVREALARVSG' A
#
# COMPACT_ATOMS: atom_id res chain seq x y z
N MET A 1 7.06 26.61 -27.13
CA MET A 1 5.76 25.99 -26.91
C MET A 1 5.80 24.51 -27.00
N GLU A 2 6.33 23.95 -28.07
CA GLU A 2 6.41 22.52 -28.23
C GLU A 2 7.24 21.84 -27.15
N LYS A 3 8.32 22.47 -26.71
CA LYS A 3 9.14 21.96 -25.61
C LYS A 3 8.37 21.93 -24.30
N GLY A 4 7.57 22.96 -24.03
CA GLY A 4 6.78 23.02 -22.81
C GLY A 4 5.72 21.93 -22.76
N ASP A 5 5.09 21.65 -23.90
CA ASP A 5 4.05 20.62 -23.99
C ASP A 5 4.66 19.22 -23.81
N LYS A 6 5.82 18.96 -24.38
CA LYS A 6 6.52 17.69 -24.21
C LYS A 6 6.98 17.50 -22.78
N ASP A 7 7.50 18.55 -22.16
CA ASP A 7 7.92 18.49 -20.77
C ASP A 7 6.75 18.19 -19.85
N LEU A 8 5.59 18.81 -20.11
CA LEU A 8 4.38 18.55 -19.35
C LEU A 8 3.90 17.10 -19.54
N GLU A 9 3.96 16.59 -20.76
CA GLU A 9 3.59 15.22 -21.04
C GLU A 9 4.47 14.23 -20.28
N VAL A 10 5.78 14.46 -20.26
CA VAL A 10 6.73 13.63 -19.53
C VAL A 10 6.45 13.69 -18.04
N ILE A 11 6.16 14.86 -17.50
CA ILE A 11 5.84 15.04 -16.09
C ILE A 11 4.56 14.28 -15.77
N ILE A 12 3.53 14.40 -16.60
CA ILE A 12 2.26 13.70 -16.39
C ILE A 12 2.46 12.19 -16.41
N GLU A 13 3.20 11.69 -17.39
CA GLU A 13 3.49 10.26 -17.49
C GLU A 13 4.25 9.74 -16.29
N THR A 14 5.26 10.48 -15.86
CA THR A 14 6.06 10.12 -14.70
C THR A 14 5.22 10.08 -13.44
N LEU A 15 4.38 11.10 -13.22
CA LEU A 15 3.50 11.16 -12.06
C LEU A 15 2.45 10.06 -12.09
N THR A 16 1.89 9.78 -13.27
CA THR A 16 0.90 8.71 -13.44
C THR A 16 1.51 7.36 -13.09
N GLN A 17 2.73 7.11 -13.56
CA GLN A 17 3.44 5.87 -13.24
C GLN A 17 3.72 5.76 -11.74
N ARG A 18 4.12 6.86 -11.13
CA ARG A 18 4.38 6.89 -9.69
C ARG A 18 3.12 6.62 -8.88
N VAL A 19 2.00 7.19 -9.29
CA VAL A 19 0.72 6.95 -8.63
C VAL A 19 0.36 5.47 -8.71
N LYS A 20 0.52 4.83 -9.86
CA LYS A 20 0.25 3.41 -10.01
C LYS A 20 1.13 2.56 -9.09
N GLU A 21 2.41 2.89 -9.02
CA GLU A 21 3.34 2.18 -8.13
C GLU A 21 2.94 2.32 -6.67
N LEU A 22 2.57 3.54 -6.26
CA LEU A 22 2.14 3.81 -4.90
C LEU A 22 0.82 3.09 -4.57
N GLU A 23 -0.09 3.01 -5.51
CA GLU A 23 -1.34 2.28 -5.33
C GLU A 23 -1.08 0.79 -5.12
N GLU A 24 -0.16 0.21 -5.88
CA GLU A 24 0.22 -1.19 -5.71
C GLU A 24 0.86 -1.43 -4.35
N ILE A 25 1.76 -0.53 -3.93
CA ILE A 25 2.40 -0.62 -2.62
C ILE A 25 1.35 -0.52 -1.52
N ASN A 26 0.42 0.41 -1.63
CA ASN A 26 -0.65 0.57 -0.65
C ASN A 26 -1.52 -0.69 -0.57
N LYS A 27 -1.84 -1.28 -1.69
CA LYS A 27 -2.62 -2.51 -1.73
C LYS A 27 -1.91 -3.63 -0.97
N LYS A 28 -0.61 -3.78 -1.22
CA LYS A 28 0.21 -4.77 -0.50
C LYS A 28 0.25 -4.49 1.00
N HIS A 29 0.39 -3.22 1.38
CA HIS A 29 0.36 -2.83 2.79
C HIS A 29 -0.97 -3.15 3.45
N GLN A 30 -2.07 -2.93 2.75
CA GLN A 30 -3.40 -3.26 3.27
C GLN A 30 -3.56 -4.76 3.48
N GLU A 31 -3.07 -5.57 2.55
CA GLU A 31 -3.10 -7.03 2.68
C GLU A 31 -2.26 -7.49 3.87
N LEU A 32 -1.04 -6.96 4.01
CA LEU A 32 -0.17 -7.28 5.14
C LEU A 32 -0.79 -6.84 6.46
N ASN A 33 -1.38 -5.65 6.49
CA ASN A 33 -2.05 -5.15 7.69
C ASN A 33 -3.21 -6.06 8.09
N GLY A 34 -3.96 -6.56 7.11
CA GLY A 34 -5.04 -7.51 7.36
C GLY A 34 -4.52 -8.81 7.98
N GLU A 35 -3.43 -9.35 7.45
CA GLU A 35 -2.79 -10.54 7.97
C GLU A 35 -2.26 -10.33 9.39
N LEU A 36 -1.62 -9.19 9.63
CA LEU A 36 -1.09 -8.85 10.96
C LEU A 36 -2.19 -8.73 11.99
N ARG A 37 -3.31 -8.14 11.63
CA ARG A 37 -4.46 -8.02 12.52
C ARG A 37 -5.02 -9.39 12.87
N LYS A 38 -5.09 -10.28 11.89
CA LYS A 38 -5.56 -11.64 12.09
C LYS A 38 -4.63 -12.40 13.04
N GLU A 39 -3.32 -12.31 12.80
CA GLU A 39 -2.33 -12.95 13.67
C GLU A 39 -2.40 -12.41 15.09
N LEU A 40 -2.54 -11.10 15.24
CA LEU A 40 -2.67 -10.47 16.54
C LEU A 40 -3.89 -10.95 17.28
N LYS A 41 -5.02 -11.07 16.59
CA LYS A 41 -6.25 -11.60 17.15
C LYS A 41 -6.04 -13.04 17.62
N ASP A 42 -5.42 -13.88 16.80
CA ASP A 42 -5.15 -15.28 17.12
C ASP A 42 -4.25 -15.40 18.35
N VAL A 43 -3.22 -14.56 18.45
CA VAL A 43 -2.32 -14.54 19.61
C VAL A 43 -3.07 -14.12 20.87
N ARG A 44 -3.91 -13.10 20.78
CA ARG A 44 -4.71 -12.64 21.91
C ARG A 44 -5.67 -13.72 22.40
N GLU A 45 -6.31 -14.43 21.49
CA GLU A 45 -7.20 -15.53 21.84
C GLU A 45 -6.45 -16.67 22.50
N ALA A 46 -5.26 -17.01 21.99
CA ALA A 46 -4.42 -18.04 22.60
C ALA A 46 -3.98 -17.66 24.01
N LEU A 47 -3.57 -16.39 24.21
CA LEU A 47 -3.20 -15.90 25.53
C LEU A 47 -4.37 -15.93 26.50
N ALA A 48 -5.56 -15.56 26.04
CA ALA A 48 -6.76 -15.61 26.86
C ALA A 48 -7.08 -17.04 27.32
N ARG A 49 -6.88 -18.03 26.47
CA ARG A 49 -7.09 -19.43 26.82
C ARG A 49 -6.09 -19.90 27.86
N VAL A 50 -4.83 -19.50 27.72
CA VAL A 50 -3.78 -19.90 28.66
C VAL A 50 -3.94 -19.25 30.02
N SER A 51 -4.35 -17.96 30.04
CA SER A 51 -4.53 -17.25 31.29
C SER A 51 -5.88 -17.50 31.96
N GLY A 52 -6.81 -17.98 31.16
CA GLY A 52 -8.13 -18.33 31.73
C GLY A 52 -8.16 -19.73 32.19
#